data_50b7a586a6bfeaddf594498220dc987b
#
_entry.id   50b7a586a6bfeaddf594498220dc987b
#
_cell.length_a   1.000
_cell.length_b   1.000
_cell.length_c   1.000
_cell.angle_alpha   90.00
_cell.angle_beta   90.00
_cell.angle_gamma   90.00
#
_symmetry.space_group_name_H-M   'P 1'
#
loop_
_entity.id
_entity.type
_entity.pdbx_description
1 polymer ?
#
loop_
_entity_poly.entity_id
_entity_poly.type
_entity_poly.pdbx_seq_one_letter_code
_entity_poly.pdbx_strand_id
1 'polypeptide(L)'
;MTAQGKDSGPGARYGVLAIMICGTMLCGISQTAMNTMLPAVLPEIGTDVATGQWLVTIFQLCLGVTMPVVAFLSRRFSLRRLCVSSMLVFAVGIALVGAGRNFWVLFAGRAIEGVATGVLMPLVQVVVFTRFPPQRWGTIMGFVGLTFGFAPNVGPTIAGAVTALLGWRVFFASAFVLSLAIMAAMAACLKDARPGDDAARLDGPSLLLSILGFGGLLLGVSNAAKTGLASPACLVPIAVGCAFVFLFVRREGRVDNPMLCLAPFRARDFSLGTVMVSLLFCAFIGVTLVLPLELQKLHGFDALQAGMALLPGTVAALVMSPLGGVLTDRMGARFVCVLGSTLLTVGTVLMLHLSAMDSLAQVMALQAVRAFGISSLVVPYTTWSVRGLPRAEVADATSISNAARQIAAAIGTSAMVLLMAGGATDGSVTAAGVDAAMALSLVLTVAMTLLTFVFVKE
;
A
#
# COMPACT_ATOMS: atom_id res chain seq x y z
N MET A 1 -34.63 9.42 -13.09
CA MET A 1 -34.63 8.86 -14.45
C MET A 1 -33.76 9.75 -15.30
N THR A 2 -32.61 9.24 -15.58
CA THR A 2 -31.99 8.82 -16.84
C THR A 2 -31.38 9.94 -17.64
N ALA A 3 -30.06 10.10 -17.47
CA ALA A 3 -29.18 10.38 -18.60
C ALA A 3 -28.03 9.38 -18.50
N GLN A 4 -28.26 8.14 -18.94
CA GLN A 4 -27.21 7.23 -19.34
C GLN A 4 -26.56 7.87 -20.59
N GLY A 5 -25.49 8.66 -20.38
CA GLY A 5 -24.63 9.07 -21.47
C GLY A 5 -24.17 7.84 -22.22
N LYS A 6 -24.15 7.89 -23.55
CA LYS A 6 -23.63 6.85 -24.46
C LYS A 6 -22.27 6.38 -23.97
N ASP A 7 -22.29 5.35 -23.14
CA ASP A 7 -21.11 4.73 -22.58
C ASP A 7 -20.30 4.11 -23.74
N SER A 8 -19.04 4.48 -23.80
CA SER A 8 -18.00 3.78 -24.56
C SER A 8 -18.19 2.27 -24.38
N GLY A 9 -18.16 1.51 -25.45
CA GLY A 9 -18.39 0.06 -25.45
C GLY A 9 -17.51 -0.68 -24.41
N PRO A 10 -17.85 -1.93 -24.06
CA PRO A 10 -17.15 -2.68 -23.00
C PRO A 10 -15.62 -2.64 -23.14
N GLY A 11 -15.08 -2.73 -24.35
CA GLY A 11 -13.63 -2.66 -24.59
C GLY A 11 -12.96 -1.36 -24.16
N ALA A 12 -13.63 -0.23 -24.32
CA ALA A 12 -13.05 1.07 -23.91
C ALA A 12 -12.97 1.21 -22.40
N ARG A 13 -13.87 0.60 -21.62
CA ARG A 13 -13.82 0.60 -20.16
C ARG A 13 -12.63 -0.20 -19.64
N TYR A 14 -12.33 -1.37 -20.23
CA TYR A 14 -11.16 -2.18 -19.87
C TYR A 14 -9.85 -1.51 -20.27
N GLY A 15 -9.80 -0.84 -21.44
CA GLY A 15 -8.63 -0.06 -21.86
C GLY A 15 -8.28 1.06 -20.88
N VAL A 16 -9.28 1.84 -20.44
CA VAL A 16 -9.10 2.88 -19.41
C VAL A 16 -8.57 2.28 -18.12
N LEU A 17 -9.14 1.18 -17.65
CA LEU A 17 -8.70 0.52 -16.43
C LEU A 17 -7.26 0.00 -16.54
N ALA A 18 -6.89 -0.60 -17.69
CA ALA A 18 -5.53 -1.08 -17.92
C ALA A 18 -4.50 0.07 -17.84
N ILE A 19 -4.80 1.22 -18.45
CA ILE A 19 -3.92 2.42 -18.36
C ILE A 19 -3.79 2.89 -16.91
N MET A 20 -4.88 2.90 -16.15
CA MET A 20 -4.85 3.27 -14.72
C MET A 20 -4.03 2.28 -13.89
N ILE A 21 -4.16 0.97 -14.16
CA ILE A 21 -3.35 -0.07 -13.49
C ILE A 21 -1.87 0.12 -13.83
N CYS A 22 -1.50 0.37 -15.09
CA CYS A 22 -0.11 0.67 -15.45
C CYS A 22 0.44 1.88 -14.70
N GLY A 23 -0.35 2.94 -14.56
CA GLY A 23 0.04 4.13 -13.79
C GLY A 23 0.25 3.81 -12.31
N THR A 24 -0.67 3.09 -11.68
CA THR A 24 -0.54 2.71 -10.27
C THR A 24 0.55 1.68 -10.04
N MET A 25 0.85 0.80 -10.99
CA MET A 25 2.01 -0.10 -10.93
C MET A 25 3.32 0.67 -10.98
N LEU A 26 3.44 1.68 -11.84
CA LEU A 26 4.61 2.57 -11.89
C LEU A 26 4.81 3.29 -10.55
N CYS A 27 3.74 3.78 -9.93
CA CYS A 27 3.77 4.37 -8.60
C CYS A 27 4.25 3.36 -7.54
N GLY A 28 3.74 2.12 -7.58
CA GLY A 28 4.13 1.05 -6.65
C GLY A 28 5.59 0.62 -6.80
N ILE A 29 6.11 0.57 -8.03
CA ILE A 29 7.53 0.32 -8.33
C ILE A 29 8.39 1.46 -7.75
N SER A 30 8.04 2.73 -8.02
CA SER A 30 8.77 3.88 -7.49
C SER A 30 8.76 3.94 -5.96
N GLN A 31 7.65 3.52 -5.32
CA GLN A 31 7.52 3.48 -3.86
C GLN A 31 8.65 2.71 -3.18
N THR A 32 9.03 1.57 -3.72
CA THR A 32 10.02 0.66 -3.12
C THR A 32 11.41 0.76 -3.75
N ALA A 33 11.53 1.30 -4.96
CA ALA A 33 12.79 1.45 -5.69
C ALA A 33 13.84 2.24 -4.91
N MET A 34 13.44 3.32 -4.23
CA MET A 34 14.35 4.19 -3.46
C MET A 34 15.10 3.42 -2.36
N ASN A 35 14.47 2.40 -1.73
CA ASN A 35 15.13 1.61 -0.69
C ASN A 35 16.43 0.96 -1.22
N THR A 36 16.36 0.42 -2.44
CA THR A 36 17.49 -0.27 -3.07
C THR A 36 18.53 0.71 -3.64
N MET A 37 18.07 1.89 -4.08
CA MET A 37 18.95 2.91 -4.68
C MET A 37 19.66 3.78 -3.65
N LEU A 38 19.19 3.80 -2.40
CA LEU A 38 19.67 4.70 -1.36
C LEU A 38 21.20 4.67 -1.21
N PRO A 39 21.88 3.50 -1.17
CA PRO A 39 23.36 3.45 -1.08
C PRO A 39 24.09 4.13 -2.25
N ALA A 40 23.50 4.15 -3.45
CA ALA A 40 24.05 4.79 -4.62
C ALA A 40 23.74 6.31 -4.66
N VAL A 41 22.60 6.71 -4.10
CA VAL A 41 22.14 8.11 -4.08
C VAL A 41 22.88 8.93 -3.03
N LEU A 42 23.07 8.38 -1.82
CA LEU A 42 23.60 9.12 -0.66
C LEU A 42 24.98 9.76 -0.89
N PRO A 43 25.98 9.05 -1.46
CA PRO A 43 27.30 9.63 -1.72
C PRO A 43 27.24 10.82 -2.71
N GLU A 44 26.36 10.74 -3.71
CA GLU A 44 26.23 11.79 -4.72
C GLU A 44 25.60 13.09 -4.19
N ILE A 45 24.73 12.99 -3.19
CA ILE A 45 24.07 14.15 -2.56
C ILE A 45 24.75 14.59 -1.27
N GLY A 46 25.83 13.92 -0.86
CA GLY A 46 26.61 14.27 0.33
C GLY A 46 25.85 14.13 1.65
N THR A 47 25.02 13.07 1.79
CA THR A 47 24.13 12.91 2.93
C THR A 47 24.36 11.56 3.61
N ASP A 48 24.20 11.53 4.95
CA ASP A 48 24.32 10.30 5.75
C ASP A 48 23.07 9.41 5.61
N VAL A 49 23.19 8.14 6.01
CA VAL A 49 22.12 7.14 5.90
C VAL A 49 20.88 7.53 6.70
N ALA A 50 21.04 8.09 7.89
CA ALA A 50 19.93 8.47 8.76
C ALA A 50 19.05 9.58 8.13
N THR A 51 19.69 10.60 7.55
CA THR A 51 19.02 11.67 6.81
C THR A 51 18.42 11.11 5.50
N GLY A 52 19.16 10.26 4.78
CA GLY A 52 18.69 9.65 3.54
C GLY A 52 17.43 8.79 3.69
N GLN A 53 17.24 8.13 4.82
CA GLN A 53 16.01 7.39 5.13
C GLN A 53 14.74 8.26 5.07
N TRP A 54 14.87 9.58 5.24
CA TRP A 54 13.75 10.49 5.08
C TRP A 54 13.21 10.53 3.65
N LEU A 55 14.02 10.22 2.62
CA LEU A 55 13.53 10.11 1.23
C LEU A 55 12.50 8.99 1.05
N VAL A 56 12.62 7.92 1.83
CA VAL A 56 11.64 6.83 1.87
C VAL A 56 10.45 7.21 2.75
N THR A 57 10.74 7.75 3.94
CA THR A 57 9.72 8.08 4.95
C THR A 57 8.75 9.14 4.45
N ILE A 58 9.25 10.22 3.81
CA ILE A 58 8.39 11.32 3.34
C ILE A 58 7.41 10.86 2.26
N PHE A 59 7.83 9.97 1.36
CA PHE A 59 6.94 9.37 0.37
C PHE A 59 5.77 8.64 1.05
N GLN A 60 6.08 7.78 2.04
CA GLN A 60 5.07 7.00 2.77
C GLN A 60 4.13 7.89 3.59
N LEU A 61 4.66 8.95 4.21
CA LEU A 61 3.86 9.94 4.95
C LEU A 61 2.88 10.65 4.02
N CYS A 62 3.38 11.22 2.91
CA CYS A 62 2.55 11.95 1.96
C CYS A 62 1.50 11.04 1.31
N LEU A 63 1.86 9.80 0.98
CA LEU A 63 0.94 8.79 0.46
C LEU A 63 -0.19 8.51 1.46
N GLY A 64 0.14 8.22 2.72
CA GLY A 64 -0.86 7.88 3.74
C GLY A 64 -1.78 9.05 4.10
N VAL A 65 -1.22 10.26 4.21
CA VAL A 65 -1.97 11.49 4.51
C VAL A 65 -2.94 11.86 3.38
N THR A 66 -2.59 11.54 2.13
CA THR A 66 -3.42 11.90 0.96
C THR A 66 -4.60 10.95 0.76
N MET A 67 -4.49 9.69 1.16
CA MET A 67 -5.55 8.69 0.95
C MET A 67 -6.94 9.10 1.46
N PRO A 68 -7.12 9.67 2.66
CA PRO A 68 -8.43 10.13 3.13
C PRO A 68 -9.04 11.24 2.28
N VAL A 69 -8.21 12.06 1.62
CA VAL A 69 -8.65 13.21 0.81
C VAL A 69 -9.27 12.75 -0.52
N VAL A 70 -8.97 11.53 -0.98
CA VAL A 70 -9.40 11.01 -2.29
C VAL A 70 -10.92 10.93 -2.41
N ALA A 71 -11.64 10.65 -1.33
CA ALA A 71 -13.10 10.65 -1.31
C ALA A 71 -13.66 12.02 -1.72
N PHE A 72 -13.15 13.09 -1.14
CA PHE A 72 -13.51 14.46 -1.52
C PHE A 72 -13.10 14.76 -2.97
N LEU A 73 -11.84 14.49 -3.34
CA LEU A 73 -11.33 14.77 -4.69
C LEU A 73 -12.16 14.06 -5.77
N SER A 74 -12.60 12.82 -5.54
CA SER A 74 -13.40 12.05 -6.48
C SER A 74 -14.85 12.58 -6.62
N ARG A 75 -15.37 13.32 -5.64
CA ARG A 75 -16.64 14.05 -5.74
C ARG A 75 -16.47 15.38 -6.46
N ARG A 76 -15.40 16.12 -6.14
CA ARG A 76 -15.15 17.48 -6.66
C ARG A 76 -14.70 17.51 -8.12
N PHE A 77 -13.86 16.58 -8.52
CA PHE A 77 -13.23 16.57 -9.84
C PHE A 77 -13.70 15.39 -10.69
N SER A 78 -13.74 15.63 -12.02
CA SER A 78 -13.96 14.52 -12.94
C SER A 78 -12.82 13.50 -12.90
N LEU A 79 -13.14 12.23 -13.18
CA LEU A 79 -12.16 11.15 -13.17
C LEU A 79 -10.96 11.46 -14.08
N ARG A 80 -11.19 12.01 -15.27
CA ARG A 80 -10.14 12.37 -16.21
C ARG A 80 -9.20 13.42 -15.62
N ARG A 81 -9.75 14.51 -15.09
CA ARG A 81 -8.95 15.56 -14.46
C ARG A 81 -8.12 15.00 -13.33
N LEU A 82 -8.72 14.18 -12.47
CA LEU A 82 -8.04 13.64 -11.31
C LEU A 82 -6.93 12.67 -11.70
N CYS A 83 -7.14 11.76 -12.67
CA CYS A 83 -6.11 10.84 -13.14
C CYS A 83 -4.96 11.57 -13.84
N VAL A 84 -5.28 12.50 -14.76
CA VAL A 84 -4.26 13.22 -15.54
C VAL A 84 -3.46 14.16 -14.63
N SER A 85 -4.12 14.92 -13.74
CA SER A 85 -3.41 15.81 -12.82
C SER A 85 -2.54 15.03 -11.82
N SER A 86 -3.03 13.92 -11.26
CA SER A 86 -2.23 13.10 -10.36
C SER A 86 -1.02 12.49 -11.06
N MET A 87 -1.18 12.04 -12.33
CA MET A 87 -0.05 11.50 -13.10
C MET A 87 0.94 12.59 -13.49
N LEU A 88 0.47 13.82 -13.75
CA LEU A 88 1.35 14.98 -13.95
C LEU A 88 2.14 15.32 -12.69
N VAL A 89 1.47 15.36 -11.53
CA VAL A 89 2.12 15.60 -10.23
C VAL A 89 3.16 14.51 -9.95
N PHE A 90 2.86 13.24 -10.26
CA PHE A 90 3.81 12.15 -10.14
C PHE A 90 5.02 12.34 -11.06
N ALA A 91 4.81 12.71 -12.33
CA ALA A 91 5.87 12.99 -13.28
C ALA A 91 6.78 14.15 -12.81
N VAL A 92 6.21 15.23 -12.27
CA VAL A 92 6.98 16.33 -11.68
C VAL A 92 7.83 15.83 -10.50
N GLY A 93 7.27 15.03 -9.60
CA GLY A 93 8.00 14.43 -8.48
C GLY A 93 9.19 13.60 -8.96
N ILE A 94 8.96 12.69 -9.91
CA ILE A 94 10.01 11.85 -10.52
C ILE A 94 11.09 12.69 -11.19
N ALA A 95 10.72 13.75 -11.93
CA ALA A 95 11.68 14.63 -12.58
C ALA A 95 12.56 15.35 -11.56
N LEU A 96 11.98 15.83 -10.44
CA LEU A 96 12.74 16.46 -9.36
C LEU A 96 13.73 15.47 -8.71
N VAL A 97 13.33 14.23 -8.48
CA VAL A 97 14.23 13.21 -7.93
C VAL A 97 15.36 12.91 -8.93
N GLY A 98 15.04 12.64 -10.19
CA GLY A 98 16.02 12.28 -11.21
C GLY A 98 17.02 13.38 -11.54
N ALA A 99 16.58 14.65 -11.56
CA ALA A 99 17.42 15.83 -11.84
C ALA A 99 18.06 16.42 -10.57
N GLY A 100 17.61 16.05 -9.38
CA GLY A 100 18.05 16.61 -8.12
C GLY A 100 19.52 16.35 -7.83
N ARG A 101 20.19 17.36 -7.24
CA ARG A 101 21.61 17.30 -6.85
C ARG A 101 21.82 17.49 -5.35
N ASN A 102 20.78 17.72 -4.59
CA ASN A 102 20.86 17.89 -3.14
C ASN A 102 19.67 17.21 -2.46
N PHE A 103 19.80 16.93 -1.18
CA PHE A 103 18.79 16.24 -0.37
C PHE A 103 17.40 16.88 -0.47
N TRP A 104 17.29 18.20 -0.36
CA TRP A 104 16.01 18.90 -0.29
C TRP A 104 15.18 18.80 -1.57
N VAL A 105 15.84 18.80 -2.75
CA VAL A 105 15.15 18.60 -4.03
C VAL A 105 14.61 17.17 -4.15
N LEU A 106 15.43 16.18 -3.77
CA LEU A 106 14.98 14.78 -3.75
C LEU A 106 13.83 14.60 -2.75
N PHE A 107 13.95 15.19 -1.56
CA PHE A 107 12.93 15.14 -0.52
C PHE A 107 11.58 15.73 -1.01
N ALA A 108 11.62 16.91 -1.62
CA ALA A 108 10.42 17.53 -2.21
C ALA A 108 9.84 16.66 -3.35
N GLY A 109 10.69 16.14 -4.24
CA GLY A 109 10.27 15.21 -5.30
C GLY A 109 9.57 13.97 -4.74
N ARG A 110 10.14 13.33 -3.72
CA ARG A 110 9.54 12.17 -3.04
C ARG A 110 8.22 12.49 -2.34
N ALA A 111 8.10 13.67 -1.73
CA ALA A 111 6.85 14.14 -1.14
C ALA A 111 5.74 14.27 -2.21
N ILE A 112 6.08 14.90 -3.35
CA ILE A 112 5.17 15.09 -4.49
C ILE A 112 4.74 13.75 -5.10
N GLU A 113 5.68 12.81 -5.30
CA GLU A 113 5.37 11.44 -5.74
C GLU A 113 4.41 10.73 -4.78
N GLY A 114 4.64 10.87 -3.47
CA GLY A 114 3.78 10.28 -2.42
C GLY A 114 2.35 10.80 -2.48
N VAL A 115 2.16 12.12 -2.64
CA VAL A 115 0.84 12.75 -2.82
C VAL A 115 0.13 12.18 -4.05
N ALA A 116 0.79 12.13 -5.19
CA ALA A 116 0.21 11.63 -6.43
C ALA A 116 -0.20 10.15 -6.31
N THR A 117 0.67 9.33 -5.73
CA THR A 117 0.43 7.90 -5.49
C THR A 117 -0.75 7.69 -4.55
N GLY A 118 -0.84 8.51 -3.49
CA GLY A 118 -1.94 8.49 -2.52
C GLY A 118 -3.30 8.79 -3.13
N VAL A 119 -3.35 9.53 -4.24
CA VAL A 119 -4.59 9.74 -5.02
C VAL A 119 -4.85 8.58 -5.97
N LEU A 120 -3.88 8.17 -6.77
CA LEU A 120 -4.07 7.21 -7.85
C LEU A 120 -4.45 5.81 -7.36
N MET A 121 -3.84 5.33 -6.25
CA MET A 121 -4.09 3.97 -5.76
C MET A 121 -5.54 3.73 -5.31
N PRO A 122 -6.16 4.55 -4.43
CA PRO A 122 -7.57 4.36 -4.10
C PRO A 122 -8.50 4.62 -5.29
N LEU A 123 -8.15 5.56 -6.17
CA LEU A 123 -8.98 5.96 -7.31
C LEU A 123 -9.25 4.81 -8.28
N VAL A 124 -8.26 3.93 -8.54
CA VAL A 124 -8.44 2.73 -9.36
C VAL A 124 -9.52 1.82 -8.78
N GLN A 125 -9.51 1.60 -7.46
CA GLN A 125 -10.52 0.79 -6.76
C GLN A 125 -11.91 1.42 -6.87
N VAL A 126 -12.02 2.75 -6.66
CA VAL A 126 -13.27 3.49 -6.84
C VAL A 126 -13.84 3.29 -8.24
N VAL A 127 -13.00 3.34 -9.27
CA VAL A 127 -13.43 3.11 -10.66
C VAL A 127 -13.96 1.69 -10.85
N VAL A 128 -13.31 0.68 -10.30
CA VAL A 128 -13.79 -0.71 -10.38
C VAL A 128 -15.17 -0.84 -9.75
N PHE A 129 -15.33 -0.42 -8.52
CA PHE A 129 -16.58 -0.61 -7.77
C PHE A 129 -17.74 0.25 -8.27
N THR A 130 -17.47 1.39 -8.93
CA THR A 130 -18.52 2.29 -9.43
C THR A 130 -18.89 2.06 -10.89
N ARG A 131 -17.97 1.58 -11.73
CA ARG A 131 -18.18 1.47 -13.18
C ARG A 131 -18.36 0.06 -13.71
N PHE A 132 -18.01 -0.95 -12.90
CA PHE A 132 -18.16 -2.35 -13.30
C PHE A 132 -19.25 -3.06 -12.49
N PRO A 133 -19.85 -4.13 -13.05
CA PRO A 133 -20.89 -4.89 -12.34
C PRO A 133 -20.27 -5.70 -11.19
N PRO A 134 -20.99 -5.86 -10.06
CA PRO A 134 -20.50 -6.57 -8.87
C PRO A 134 -20.00 -8.00 -9.15
N GLN A 135 -20.59 -8.68 -10.14
CA GLN A 135 -20.23 -10.05 -10.53
C GLN A 135 -18.83 -10.19 -11.12
N ARG A 136 -18.18 -9.07 -11.49
CA ARG A 136 -16.83 -9.03 -12.05
C ARG A 136 -15.82 -8.26 -11.18
N TRP A 137 -16.25 -7.84 -10.01
CA TRP A 137 -15.37 -7.08 -9.11
C TRP A 137 -14.15 -7.87 -8.69
N GLY A 138 -14.31 -9.16 -8.38
CA GLY A 138 -13.20 -10.03 -8.02
C GLY A 138 -12.16 -10.13 -9.13
N THR A 139 -12.58 -10.52 -10.33
CA THR A 139 -11.68 -10.65 -11.49
C THR A 139 -10.94 -9.34 -11.78
N ILE A 140 -11.66 -8.21 -11.81
CA ILE A 140 -11.07 -6.92 -12.15
C ILE A 140 -10.15 -6.42 -11.03
N MET A 141 -10.57 -6.56 -9.78
CA MET A 141 -9.74 -6.24 -8.61
C MET A 141 -8.52 -7.16 -8.51
N GLY A 142 -8.58 -8.38 -9.06
CA GLY A 142 -7.43 -9.26 -9.17
C GLY A 142 -6.28 -8.63 -9.96
N PHE A 143 -6.58 -7.99 -11.09
CA PHE A 143 -5.58 -7.23 -11.85
C PHE A 143 -5.12 -5.96 -11.11
N VAL A 144 -6.02 -5.27 -10.41
CA VAL A 144 -5.63 -4.14 -9.53
C VAL A 144 -4.74 -4.62 -8.39
N GLY A 145 -4.95 -5.85 -7.89
CA GLY A 145 -4.12 -6.48 -6.86
C GLY A 145 -2.64 -6.57 -7.22
N LEU A 146 -2.29 -6.62 -8.52
CA LEU A 146 -0.90 -6.56 -8.98
C LEU A 146 -0.19 -5.25 -8.54
N THR A 147 -0.92 -4.16 -8.46
CA THR A 147 -0.39 -2.88 -7.98
C THR A 147 0.04 -2.94 -6.51
N PHE A 148 -0.66 -3.72 -5.70
CA PHE A 148 -0.40 -3.80 -4.26
C PHE A 148 0.55 -4.95 -3.86
N GLY A 149 0.56 -6.04 -4.62
CA GLY A 149 1.36 -7.22 -4.31
C GLY A 149 2.60 -7.38 -5.21
N PHE A 150 2.42 -7.28 -6.52
CA PHE A 150 3.50 -7.53 -7.48
C PHE A 150 4.42 -6.30 -7.65
N ALA A 151 3.87 -5.12 -7.92
CA ALA A 151 4.66 -3.93 -8.24
C ALA A 151 5.66 -3.54 -7.13
N PRO A 152 5.29 -3.51 -5.83
CA PRO A 152 6.25 -3.21 -4.77
C PRO A 152 7.36 -4.26 -4.61
N ASN A 153 7.09 -5.52 -4.92
CA ASN A 153 8.09 -6.59 -4.81
C ASN A 153 9.09 -6.58 -5.99
N VAL A 154 8.64 -6.21 -7.18
CA VAL A 154 9.50 -6.09 -8.38
C VAL A 154 10.31 -4.79 -8.38
N GLY A 155 9.81 -3.75 -7.72
CA GLY A 155 10.45 -2.44 -7.64
C GLY A 155 11.94 -2.51 -7.29
N PRO A 156 12.33 -3.14 -6.17
CA PRO A 156 13.73 -3.27 -5.77
C PRO A 156 14.59 -3.99 -6.80
N THR A 157 14.08 -5.03 -7.45
CA THR A 157 14.81 -5.80 -8.46
C THR A 157 15.09 -4.97 -9.71
N ILE A 158 14.08 -4.28 -10.24
CA ILE A 158 14.25 -3.39 -11.41
C ILE A 158 15.19 -2.24 -11.04
N ALA A 159 14.96 -1.62 -9.88
CA ALA A 159 15.77 -0.51 -9.38
C ALA A 159 17.23 -0.91 -9.22
N GLY A 160 17.48 -2.07 -8.61
CA GLY A 160 18.84 -2.59 -8.41
C GLY A 160 19.55 -2.88 -9.73
N ALA A 161 18.88 -3.58 -10.67
CA ALA A 161 19.45 -3.89 -11.98
C ALA A 161 19.76 -2.62 -12.79
N VAL A 162 18.84 -1.67 -12.86
CA VAL A 162 19.06 -0.41 -13.59
C VAL A 162 20.16 0.41 -12.93
N THR A 163 20.20 0.47 -11.60
CA THR A 163 21.21 1.22 -10.86
C THR A 163 22.61 0.65 -11.08
N ALA A 164 22.75 -0.67 -11.07
CA ALA A 164 24.02 -1.34 -11.29
C ALA A 164 24.55 -1.19 -12.73
N LEU A 165 23.69 -1.18 -13.72
CA LEU A 165 24.09 -1.14 -15.14
C LEU A 165 24.19 0.28 -15.70
N LEU A 166 23.29 1.19 -15.31
CA LEU A 166 23.09 2.48 -15.97
C LEU A 166 23.06 3.67 -14.99
N GLY A 167 23.05 3.38 -13.69
CA GLY A 167 22.92 4.40 -12.65
C GLY A 167 21.46 4.71 -12.27
N TRP A 168 21.27 5.16 -11.03
CA TRP A 168 19.94 5.40 -10.45
C TRP A 168 19.15 6.52 -11.17
N ARG A 169 19.83 7.51 -11.75
CA ARG A 169 19.16 8.59 -12.50
C ARG A 169 18.44 8.09 -13.74
N VAL A 170 18.97 7.05 -14.40
CA VAL A 170 18.35 6.46 -15.60
C VAL A 170 17.01 5.80 -15.24
N PHE A 171 16.90 5.21 -14.05
CA PHE A 171 15.60 4.69 -13.57
C PHE A 171 14.55 5.81 -13.49
N PHE A 172 14.87 6.94 -12.84
CA PHE A 172 13.94 8.06 -12.73
C PHE A 172 13.66 8.73 -14.09
N ALA A 173 14.64 8.83 -14.97
CA ALA A 173 14.45 9.34 -16.33
C ALA A 173 13.50 8.44 -17.14
N SER A 174 13.68 7.11 -17.09
CA SER A 174 12.79 6.16 -17.76
C SER A 174 11.38 6.17 -17.17
N ALA A 175 11.26 6.24 -15.84
CA ALA A 175 9.98 6.36 -15.15
C ALA A 175 9.26 7.68 -15.49
N PHE A 176 10.01 8.78 -15.67
CA PHE A 176 9.47 10.07 -16.13
C PHE A 176 8.86 9.95 -17.53
N VAL A 177 9.60 9.41 -18.51
CA VAL A 177 9.11 9.22 -19.87
C VAL A 177 7.87 8.32 -19.89
N LEU A 178 7.90 7.22 -19.12
CA LEU A 178 6.77 6.30 -18.99
C LEU A 178 5.56 6.99 -18.34
N SER A 179 5.77 7.83 -17.32
CA SER A 179 4.69 8.57 -16.66
C SER A 179 4.01 9.55 -17.61
N LEU A 180 4.78 10.23 -18.47
CA LEU A 180 4.22 11.12 -19.50
C LEU A 180 3.44 10.34 -20.57
N ALA A 181 3.93 9.17 -20.99
CA ALA A 181 3.22 8.31 -21.94
C ALA A 181 1.88 7.82 -21.34
N ILE A 182 1.88 7.37 -20.08
CA ILE A 182 0.66 6.95 -19.37
C ILE A 182 -0.28 8.14 -19.19
N MET A 183 0.21 9.31 -18.81
CA MET A 183 -0.58 10.54 -18.70
C MET A 183 -1.25 10.90 -20.03
N ALA A 184 -0.51 10.86 -21.16
CA ALA A 184 -1.05 11.13 -22.48
C ALA A 184 -2.13 10.10 -22.87
N ALA A 185 -1.90 8.81 -22.58
CA ALA A 185 -2.88 7.77 -22.78
C ALA A 185 -4.14 7.98 -21.91
N MET A 186 -3.98 8.36 -20.63
CA MET A 186 -5.10 8.75 -19.75
C MET A 186 -5.87 9.94 -20.35
N ALA A 187 -5.18 10.98 -20.80
CA ALA A 187 -5.80 12.17 -21.38
C ALA A 187 -6.57 11.86 -22.67
N ALA A 188 -6.08 10.93 -23.48
CA ALA A 188 -6.72 10.53 -24.74
C ALA A 188 -7.91 9.59 -24.52
N CYS A 189 -7.79 8.62 -23.62
CA CYS A 189 -8.76 7.53 -23.46
C CYS A 189 -9.85 7.81 -22.41
N LEU A 190 -9.57 8.61 -21.36
CA LEU A 190 -10.57 8.96 -20.38
C LEU A 190 -11.47 10.09 -20.91
N LYS A 191 -12.76 9.81 -20.95
CA LYS A 191 -13.79 10.82 -21.26
C LYS A 191 -14.42 11.32 -19.95
N ASP A 192 -14.67 12.61 -19.83
CA ASP A 192 -15.39 13.20 -18.73
C ASP A 192 -16.88 12.81 -18.85
N ALA A 193 -17.26 11.72 -18.20
CA ALA A 193 -18.65 11.23 -18.20
C ALA A 193 -19.54 11.98 -17.18
N ARG A 194 -18.92 12.65 -16.20
CA ARG A 194 -19.62 13.50 -15.22
C ARG A 194 -18.73 14.69 -14.90
N PRO A 195 -19.24 15.95 -15.01
CA PRO A 195 -18.58 17.09 -14.40
C PRO A 195 -18.51 16.85 -12.89
N GLY A 196 -17.43 17.31 -12.25
CA GLY A 196 -17.34 17.32 -10.80
C GLY A 196 -18.44 18.18 -10.17
N ASP A 197 -18.74 17.92 -8.91
CA ASP A 197 -19.69 18.75 -8.15
C ASP A 197 -19.02 20.03 -7.69
N ASP A 198 -19.33 21.15 -8.38
CA ASP A 198 -18.77 22.45 -8.05
C ASP A 198 -19.27 22.99 -6.69
N ALA A 199 -20.33 22.43 -6.14
CA ALA A 199 -20.83 22.77 -4.80
C ALA A 199 -20.01 22.11 -3.67
N ALA A 200 -19.27 21.04 -3.95
CA ALA A 200 -18.40 20.40 -2.97
C ALA A 200 -17.25 21.36 -2.58
N ARG A 201 -17.22 21.81 -1.33
CA ARG A 201 -16.18 22.69 -0.78
C ARG A 201 -15.28 21.89 0.12
N LEU A 202 -13.96 22.12 -0.02
CA LEU A 202 -12.98 21.51 0.87
C LEU A 202 -13.08 22.18 2.24
N ASP A 203 -13.34 21.37 3.27
CA ASP A 203 -13.25 21.85 4.64
C ASP A 203 -11.77 21.90 5.07
N GLY A 204 -11.19 23.12 5.04
CA GLY A 204 -9.78 23.33 5.38
C GLY A 204 -9.38 22.82 6.76
N PRO A 205 -10.18 23.07 7.83
CA PRO A 205 -9.92 22.47 9.14
C PRO A 205 -9.92 20.94 9.15
N SER A 206 -10.86 20.27 8.47
CA SER A 206 -10.86 18.81 8.33
C SER A 206 -9.62 18.29 7.61
N LEU A 207 -9.18 18.97 6.56
CA LEU A 207 -7.94 18.64 5.87
C LEU A 207 -6.72 18.75 6.82
N LEU A 208 -6.62 19.85 7.57
CA LEU A 208 -5.52 20.05 8.53
C LEU A 208 -5.52 18.98 9.62
N LEU A 209 -6.68 18.66 10.19
CA LEU A 209 -6.83 17.62 11.19
C LEU A 209 -6.44 16.24 10.63
N SER A 210 -6.81 15.94 9.39
CA SER A 210 -6.41 14.72 8.68
C SER A 210 -4.89 14.64 8.49
N ILE A 211 -4.27 15.73 8.00
CA ILE A 211 -2.81 15.80 7.79
C ILE A 211 -2.05 15.59 9.10
N LEU A 212 -2.42 16.32 10.15
CA LEU A 212 -1.76 16.21 11.46
C LEU A 212 -2.04 14.87 12.14
N GLY A 213 -3.27 14.35 11.97
CA GLY A 213 -3.69 13.08 12.53
C GLY A 213 -2.97 11.88 11.89
N PHE A 214 -3.18 11.67 10.61
CA PHE A 214 -2.56 10.54 9.90
C PHE A 214 -1.05 10.71 9.77
N GLY A 215 -0.57 11.94 9.53
CA GLY A 215 0.86 12.25 9.47
C GLY A 215 1.56 12.01 10.81
N GLY A 216 0.95 12.45 11.93
CA GLY A 216 1.47 12.21 13.27
C GLY A 216 1.55 10.73 13.63
N LEU A 217 0.50 9.95 13.31
CA LEU A 217 0.50 8.49 13.52
C LEU A 217 1.60 7.80 12.72
N LEU A 218 1.67 8.08 11.41
CA LEU A 218 2.67 7.46 10.54
C LEU A 218 4.10 7.87 10.92
N LEU A 219 4.32 9.14 11.26
CA LEU A 219 5.62 9.64 11.71
C LEU A 219 6.04 8.99 13.02
N GLY A 220 5.15 8.96 14.01
CA GLY A 220 5.47 8.38 15.31
C GLY A 220 5.75 6.89 15.24
N VAL A 221 4.94 6.15 14.46
CA VAL A 221 5.16 4.72 14.23
C VAL A 221 6.46 4.48 13.45
N SER A 222 6.79 5.30 12.45
CA SER A 222 8.07 5.20 11.73
C SER A 222 9.28 5.46 12.63
N ASN A 223 9.15 6.40 13.60
CA ASN A 223 10.20 6.67 14.55
C ASN A 223 10.38 5.56 15.60
N ALA A 224 9.33 4.79 15.90
CA ALA A 224 9.40 3.69 16.86
C ALA A 224 10.50 2.68 16.48
N ALA A 225 10.63 2.35 15.21
CA ALA A 225 11.67 1.45 14.70
C ALA A 225 13.08 1.99 14.85
N LYS A 226 13.27 3.32 14.95
CA LYS A 226 14.58 3.99 15.02
C LYS A 226 15.00 4.32 16.44
N THR A 227 14.05 4.79 17.27
CA THR A 227 14.33 5.37 18.57
C THR A 227 13.74 4.58 19.75
N GLY A 228 13.02 3.49 19.45
CA GLY A 228 12.29 2.69 20.43
C GLY A 228 10.90 3.24 20.76
N LEU A 229 10.03 2.37 21.30
CA LEU A 229 8.63 2.70 21.64
C LEU A 229 8.50 3.75 22.74
N ALA A 230 9.41 3.73 23.73
CA ALA A 230 9.35 4.65 24.88
C ALA A 230 9.92 6.04 24.57
N SER A 231 10.50 6.26 23.40
CA SER A 231 11.09 7.53 23.01
C SER A 231 10.04 8.63 22.86
N PRO A 232 10.28 9.86 23.35
CA PRO A 232 9.44 11.00 23.05
C PRO A 232 9.24 11.25 21.55
N ALA A 233 10.26 10.95 20.73
CA ALA A 233 10.18 11.06 19.26
C ALA A 233 9.15 10.09 18.64
N CYS A 234 8.80 8.99 19.33
CA CYS A 234 7.74 8.07 18.96
C CYS A 234 6.41 8.47 19.61
N LEU A 235 6.38 8.61 20.93
CA LEU A 235 5.15 8.79 21.71
C LEU A 235 4.45 10.11 21.43
N VAL A 236 5.19 11.21 21.31
CA VAL A 236 4.59 12.54 21.08
C VAL A 236 3.85 12.60 19.75
N PRO A 237 4.45 12.22 18.59
CA PRO A 237 3.70 12.23 17.34
C PRO A 237 2.51 11.26 17.32
N ILE A 238 2.60 10.09 18.00
CA ILE A 238 1.46 9.16 18.11
C ILE A 238 0.33 9.80 18.94
N ALA A 239 0.64 10.37 20.10
CA ALA A 239 -0.36 11.01 20.95
C ALA A 239 -1.04 12.19 20.26
N VAL A 240 -0.25 13.04 19.62
CA VAL A 240 -0.74 14.16 18.79
C VAL A 240 -1.57 13.62 17.62
N GLY A 241 -1.09 12.62 16.91
CA GLY A 241 -1.80 11.98 15.81
C GLY A 241 -3.15 11.40 16.25
N CYS A 242 -3.20 10.66 17.36
CA CYS A 242 -4.44 10.13 17.92
C CYS A 242 -5.43 11.26 18.29
N ALA A 243 -4.95 12.33 18.93
CA ALA A 243 -5.79 13.47 19.28
C ALA A 243 -6.39 14.14 18.05
N PHE A 244 -5.58 14.37 17.01
CA PHE A 244 -6.06 14.99 15.77
C PHE A 244 -6.96 14.06 14.96
N VAL A 245 -6.73 12.75 14.91
CA VAL A 245 -7.67 11.77 14.30
C VAL A 245 -8.99 11.79 15.06
N PHE A 246 -8.97 11.80 16.38
CA PHE A 246 -10.19 11.89 17.17
C PHE A 246 -10.97 13.18 16.87
N LEU A 247 -10.30 14.32 16.83
CA LEU A 247 -10.91 15.60 16.45
C LEU A 247 -11.43 15.59 15.01
N PHE A 248 -10.70 14.98 14.09
CA PHE A 248 -11.12 14.78 12.70
C PHE A 248 -12.43 13.99 12.63
N VAL A 249 -12.48 12.80 13.24
CA VAL A 249 -13.67 11.94 13.26
C VAL A 249 -14.87 12.67 13.88
N ARG A 250 -14.64 13.38 15.00
CA ARG A 250 -15.68 14.17 15.66
C ARG A 250 -16.20 15.33 14.79
N ARG A 251 -15.32 15.96 14.03
CA ARG A 251 -15.68 17.05 13.11
C ARG A 251 -16.45 16.52 11.91
N GLU A 252 -15.96 15.45 11.25
CA GLU A 252 -16.62 14.82 10.10
C GLU A 252 -18.05 14.35 10.42
N GLY A 253 -18.31 13.95 11.65
CA GLY A 253 -19.66 13.60 12.12
C GLY A 253 -20.60 14.79 12.38
N ARG A 254 -20.13 16.05 12.26
CA ARG A 254 -20.90 17.28 12.56
C ARG A 254 -21.06 18.25 11.40
N VAL A 255 -20.21 18.11 10.39
CA VAL A 255 -20.22 18.98 9.20
C VAL A 255 -21.22 18.46 8.19
N ASP A 256 -22.04 19.32 7.59
CA ASP A 256 -23.06 18.94 6.60
C ASP A 256 -22.46 18.34 5.32
N ASN A 257 -21.27 18.81 4.91
CA ASN A 257 -20.54 18.29 3.76
C ASN A 257 -19.16 17.74 4.20
N PRO A 258 -19.10 16.52 4.80
CA PRO A 258 -17.87 15.96 5.30
C PRO A 258 -16.87 15.69 4.17
N MET A 259 -15.56 15.92 4.42
CA MET A 259 -14.50 15.55 3.51
C MET A 259 -14.46 14.03 3.30
N LEU A 260 -14.67 13.27 4.38
CA LEU A 260 -14.70 11.82 4.42
C LEU A 260 -15.94 11.35 5.19
N CYS A 261 -16.90 10.74 4.49
CA CYS A 261 -18.09 10.20 5.13
C CYS A 261 -17.78 8.91 5.89
N LEU A 262 -18.10 8.87 7.18
CA LEU A 262 -17.87 7.69 8.04
C LEU A 262 -19.03 6.70 8.04
N ALA A 263 -20.09 6.95 7.25
CA ALA A 263 -21.25 6.06 7.14
C ALA A 263 -20.92 4.60 6.80
N PRO A 264 -19.86 4.27 5.99
CA PRO A 264 -19.48 2.90 5.71
C PRO A 264 -19.24 2.05 6.97
N PHE A 265 -18.78 2.64 8.09
CA PHE A 265 -18.59 1.92 9.35
C PHE A 265 -19.89 1.40 10.00
N ARG A 266 -21.07 1.87 9.56
CA ARG A 266 -22.36 1.32 9.98
C ARG A 266 -22.59 -0.08 9.41
N ALA A 267 -21.97 -0.40 8.27
CA ALA A 267 -21.99 -1.73 7.71
C ALA A 267 -20.95 -2.61 8.42
N ARG A 268 -21.44 -3.69 9.04
CA ARG A 268 -20.58 -4.64 9.78
C ARG A 268 -19.52 -5.25 8.88
N ASP A 269 -19.87 -5.61 7.65
CA ASP A 269 -18.97 -6.26 6.69
C ASP A 269 -17.84 -5.33 6.28
N PHE A 270 -18.13 -4.03 6.14
CA PHE A 270 -17.10 -3.04 5.88
C PHE A 270 -16.11 -2.89 7.06
N SER A 271 -16.63 -2.77 8.27
CA SER A 271 -15.80 -2.62 9.49
C SER A 271 -14.89 -3.84 9.68
N LEU A 272 -15.45 -5.04 9.57
CA LEU A 272 -14.71 -6.31 9.70
C LEU A 272 -13.71 -6.49 8.56
N GLY A 273 -14.11 -6.22 7.31
CA GLY A 273 -13.22 -6.31 6.15
C GLY A 273 -12.03 -5.34 6.25
N THR A 274 -12.27 -4.11 6.72
CA THR A 274 -11.20 -3.13 6.97
C THR A 274 -10.23 -3.62 8.05
N VAL A 275 -10.72 -4.22 9.13
CA VAL A 275 -9.88 -4.84 10.17
C VAL A 275 -9.07 -6.01 9.58
N MET A 276 -9.71 -6.92 8.82
CA MET A 276 -9.02 -8.07 8.22
C MET A 276 -7.90 -7.65 7.25
N VAL A 277 -8.19 -6.67 6.38
CA VAL A 277 -7.18 -6.12 5.46
C VAL A 277 -6.06 -5.44 6.24
N SER A 278 -6.36 -4.74 7.32
CA SER A 278 -5.37 -4.10 8.19
C SER A 278 -4.47 -5.13 8.88
N LEU A 279 -5.04 -6.21 9.45
CA LEU A 279 -4.28 -7.31 10.03
C LEU A 279 -3.40 -8.00 9.00
N LEU A 280 -3.93 -8.24 7.79
CA LEU A 280 -3.18 -8.84 6.68
C LEU A 280 -1.94 -8.00 6.34
N PHE A 281 -2.09 -6.68 6.18
CA PHE A 281 -0.96 -5.82 5.83
C PHE A 281 0.01 -5.61 6.98
N CYS A 282 -0.47 -5.58 8.22
CA CYS A 282 0.36 -5.56 9.42
C CYS A 282 1.28 -6.80 9.49
N ALA A 283 0.72 -8.00 9.25
CA ALA A 283 1.47 -9.25 9.24
C ALA A 283 2.39 -9.41 8.01
N PHE A 284 2.01 -8.83 6.86
CA PHE A 284 2.72 -9.02 5.59
C PHE A 284 3.97 -8.14 5.47
N ILE A 285 3.79 -6.82 5.60
CA ILE A 285 4.85 -5.86 5.28
C ILE A 285 6.04 -6.02 6.23
N GLY A 286 5.78 -6.28 7.52
CA GLY A 286 6.84 -6.51 8.49
C GLY A 286 7.74 -7.69 8.13
N VAL A 287 7.16 -8.83 7.74
CA VAL A 287 7.96 -10.01 7.36
C VAL A 287 8.73 -9.80 6.05
N THR A 288 8.23 -8.99 5.13
CA THR A 288 8.96 -8.63 3.91
C THR A 288 10.27 -7.90 4.23
N LEU A 289 10.34 -7.20 5.35
CA LEU A 289 11.56 -6.56 5.84
C LEU A 289 12.40 -7.51 6.72
N VAL A 290 11.76 -8.27 7.60
CA VAL A 290 12.41 -9.22 8.53
C VAL A 290 13.23 -10.26 7.76
N LEU A 291 12.64 -10.87 6.73
CA LEU A 291 13.23 -12.01 6.03
C LEU A 291 14.59 -11.68 5.38
N PRO A 292 14.77 -10.61 4.59
CA PRO A 292 16.09 -10.30 4.04
C PRO A 292 17.12 -9.88 5.09
N LEU A 293 16.69 -9.20 6.16
CA LEU A 293 17.59 -8.77 7.23
C LEU A 293 18.11 -9.95 8.03
N GLU A 294 17.25 -10.89 8.34
CA GLU A 294 17.59 -12.14 9.02
C GLU A 294 18.61 -12.95 8.19
N LEU A 295 18.32 -13.21 6.91
CA LEU A 295 19.21 -13.97 6.03
C LEU A 295 20.61 -13.33 5.91
N GLN A 296 20.68 -12.00 5.85
CA GLN A 296 21.96 -11.30 5.75
C GLN A 296 22.71 -11.23 7.08
N LYS A 297 22.02 -10.98 8.20
CA LYS A 297 22.63 -10.68 9.49
C LYS A 297 22.92 -11.93 10.32
N LEU A 298 22.07 -12.95 10.27
CA LEU A 298 22.24 -14.17 11.05
C LEU A 298 22.90 -15.31 10.25
N HIS A 299 22.54 -15.47 8.96
CA HIS A 299 23.06 -16.56 8.13
C HIS A 299 24.17 -16.15 7.17
N GLY A 300 24.49 -14.85 7.10
CA GLY A 300 25.61 -14.35 6.28
C GLY A 300 25.36 -14.46 4.76
N PHE A 301 24.11 -14.63 4.31
CA PHE A 301 23.78 -14.61 2.90
C PHE A 301 24.05 -13.22 2.30
N ASP A 302 24.44 -13.18 1.03
CA ASP A 302 24.61 -11.92 0.32
C ASP A 302 23.27 -11.25 0.01
N ALA A 303 23.31 -9.98 -0.39
CA ALA A 303 22.10 -9.20 -0.68
C ALA A 303 21.28 -9.78 -1.85
N LEU A 304 21.93 -10.46 -2.82
CA LEU A 304 21.25 -11.11 -3.93
C LEU A 304 20.46 -12.34 -3.44
N GLN A 305 21.08 -13.20 -2.65
CA GLN A 305 20.46 -14.39 -2.07
C GLN A 305 19.27 -14.01 -1.18
N ALA A 306 19.45 -13.00 -0.32
CA ALA A 306 18.37 -12.47 0.52
C ALA A 306 17.21 -11.88 -0.30
N GLY A 307 17.51 -11.23 -1.42
CA GLY A 307 16.51 -10.76 -2.38
C GLY A 307 15.79 -11.91 -3.09
N MET A 308 16.51 -12.99 -3.44
CA MET A 308 15.93 -14.19 -4.05
C MET A 308 14.91 -14.88 -3.14
N ALA A 309 15.05 -14.79 -1.83
CA ALA A 309 14.07 -15.31 -0.88
C ALA A 309 12.66 -14.68 -1.03
N LEU A 310 12.57 -13.46 -1.58
CA LEU A 310 11.30 -12.78 -1.87
C LEU A 310 10.69 -13.12 -3.25
N LEU A 311 11.46 -13.76 -4.16
CA LEU A 311 10.99 -14.09 -5.50
C LEU A 311 9.71 -14.96 -5.50
N PRO A 312 9.59 -16.00 -4.64
CA PRO A 312 8.35 -16.77 -4.58
C PRO A 312 7.12 -15.91 -4.27
N GLY A 313 7.29 -14.89 -3.42
CA GLY A 313 6.24 -13.91 -3.12
C GLY A 313 5.83 -13.08 -4.34
N THR A 314 6.80 -12.69 -5.15
CA THR A 314 6.56 -11.94 -6.39
C THR A 314 5.81 -12.77 -7.42
N VAL A 315 6.22 -14.04 -7.61
CA VAL A 315 5.54 -14.98 -8.52
C VAL A 315 4.13 -15.30 -8.01
N ALA A 316 3.99 -15.55 -6.71
CA ALA A 316 2.68 -15.77 -6.10
C ALA A 316 1.75 -14.57 -6.32
N ALA A 317 2.22 -13.34 -6.14
CA ALA A 317 1.42 -12.14 -6.35
C ALA A 317 0.99 -12.00 -7.83
N LEU A 318 1.90 -12.28 -8.77
CA LEU A 318 1.61 -12.21 -10.20
C LEU A 318 0.49 -13.18 -10.61
N VAL A 319 0.53 -14.40 -10.07
CA VAL A 319 -0.41 -15.47 -10.45
C VAL A 319 -1.68 -15.41 -9.61
N MET A 320 -1.53 -15.30 -8.29
CA MET A 320 -2.66 -15.45 -7.36
C MET A 320 -3.52 -14.20 -7.23
N SER A 321 -3.02 -13.01 -7.50
CA SER A 321 -3.87 -11.82 -7.48
C SER A 321 -4.98 -11.89 -8.54
N PRO A 322 -4.70 -12.13 -9.84
CA PRO A 322 -5.76 -12.31 -10.84
C PRO A 322 -6.57 -13.60 -10.61
N LEU A 323 -5.90 -14.72 -10.30
CA LEU A 323 -6.57 -16.00 -10.09
C LEU A 323 -7.50 -15.96 -8.88
N GLY A 324 -7.06 -15.41 -7.75
CA GLY A 324 -7.87 -15.21 -6.56
C GLY A 324 -9.09 -14.33 -6.82
N GLY A 325 -8.95 -13.33 -7.68
CA GLY A 325 -10.06 -12.51 -8.14
C GLY A 325 -11.11 -13.31 -8.94
N VAL A 326 -10.66 -14.12 -9.90
CA VAL A 326 -11.55 -15.01 -10.69
C VAL A 326 -12.22 -16.06 -9.79
N LEU A 327 -11.47 -16.65 -8.87
CA LEU A 327 -12.03 -17.61 -7.90
C LEU A 327 -13.07 -16.94 -6.99
N THR A 328 -12.85 -15.70 -6.57
CA THR A 328 -13.81 -14.93 -5.77
C THR A 328 -15.12 -14.72 -6.51
N ASP A 329 -15.09 -14.42 -7.83
CA ASP A 329 -16.29 -14.23 -8.62
C ASP A 329 -17.03 -15.56 -8.90
N ARG A 330 -16.31 -16.71 -8.97
CA ARG A 330 -16.88 -18.03 -9.30
C ARG A 330 -17.30 -18.84 -8.08
N MET A 331 -16.51 -18.84 -7.03
CA MET A 331 -16.66 -19.71 -5.86
C MET A 331 -17.11 -18.94 -4.61
N GLY A 332 -17.26 -17.61 -4.71
CA GLY A 332 -17.59 -16.76 -3.57
C GLY A 332 -16.36 -16.31 -2.78
N ALA A 333 -16.52 -15.18 -2.10
CA ALA A 333 -15.44 -14.58 -1.29
C ALA A 333 -15.05 -15.48 -0.11
N ARG A 334 -16.03 -16.15 0.51
CA ARG A 334 -15.80 -17.02 1.68
C ARG A 334 -14.79 -18.11 1.41
N PHE A 335 -14.97 -18.88 0.33
CA PHE A 335 -14.06 -19.99 -0.01
C PHE A 335 -12.63 -19.50 -0.17
N VAL A 336 -12.42 -18.45 -0.93
CA VAL A 336 -11.07 -17.90 -1.20
C VAL A 336 -10.45 -17.31 0.07
N CYS A 337 -11.24 -16.62 0.90
CA CYS A 337 -10.78 -16.07 2.18
C CYS A 337 -10.36 -17.17 3.16
N VAL A 338 -11.15 -18.24 3.29
CA VAL A 338 -10.83 -19.37 4.18
C VAL A 338 -9.57 -20.10 3.69
N LEU A 339 -9.50 -20.42 2.40
CA LEU A 339 -8.33 -21.12 1.84
C LEU A 339 -7.06 -20.24 1.98
N GLY A 340 -7.13 -18.99 1.59
CA GLY A 340 -6.00 -18.05 1.63
C GLY A 340 -5.52 -17.79 3.07
N SER A 341 -6.44 -17.56 4.02
CA SER A 341 -6.08 -17.31 5.42
C SER A 341 -5.48 -18.55 6.09
N THR A 342 -5.97 -19.74 5.76
CA THR A 342 -5.40 -21.00 6.23
C THR A 342 -4.00 -21.21 5.68
N LEU A 343 -3.78 -21.04 4.36
CA LEU A 343 -2.46 -21.14 3.74
C LEU A 343 -1.47 -20.13 4.33
N LEU A 344 -1.91 -18.91 4.55
CA LEU A 344 -1.08 -17.87 5.17
C LEU A 344 -0.68 -18.26 6.59
N THR A 345 -1.63 -18.72 7.38
CA THR A 345 -1.36 -19.14 8.77
C THR A 345 -0.45 -20.35 8.82
N VAL A 346 -0.71 -21.38 8.00
CA VAL A 346 0.16 -22.58 7.91
C VAL A 346 1.58 -22.16 7.47
N GLY A 347 1.71 -21.36 6.41
CA GLY A 347 3.03 -20.87 5.98
C GLY A 347 3.75 -20.07 7.07
N THR A 348 3.01 -19.28 7.87
CA THR A 348 3.60 -18.51 8.98
C THR A 348 4.00 -19.43 10.15
N VAL A 349 3.22 -20.47 10.46
CA VAL A 349 3.58 -21.50 11.47
C VAL A 349 4.86 -22.22 11.06
N LEU A 350 4.96 -22.64 9.81
CA LEU A 350 6.15 -23.33 9.30
C LEU A 350 7.41 -22.44 9.30
N MET A 351 7.24 -21.13 9.27
CA MET A 351 8.33 -20.15 9.36
C MET A 351 8.53 -19.59 10.78
N LEU A 352 7.88 -20.18 11.82
CA LEU A 352 7.96 -19.65 13.19
C LEU A 352 9.40 -19.62 13.73
N HIS A 353 10.19 -20.66 13.40
CA HIS A 353 11.60 -20.76 13.75
C HIS A 353 12.50 -20.46 12.54
N LEU A 354 12.27 -19.29 11.92
CA LEU A 354 13.02 -18.87 10.73
C LEU A 354 14.52 -18.78 11.01
N SER A 355 14.91 -18.36 12.21
CA SER A 355 16.29 -18.23 12.64
C SER A 355 17.08 -19.55 12.68
N ALA A 356 16.39 -20.69 12.68
CA ALA A 356 17.01 -22.02 12.66
C ALA A 356 17.10 -22.64 11.25
N MET A 357 16.75 -21.89 10.19
CA MET A 357 16.69 -22.40 8.82
C MET A 357 17.93 -22.01 8.01
N ASP A 358 18.88 -22.91 7.84
CA ASP A 358 20.13 -22.65 7.12
C ASP A 358 19.99 -22.75 5.59
N SER A 359 18.92 -23.33 5.07
CA SER A 359 18.72 -23.53 3.63
C SER A 359 17.87 -22.46 2.98
N LEU A 360 18.46 -21.68 2.07
CA LEU A 360 17.74 -20.69 1.26
C LEU A 360 16.57 -21.31 0.49
N ALA A 361 16.74 -22.53 -0.05
CA ALA A 361 15.68 -23.22 -0.79
C ALA A 361 14.50 -23.58 0.11
N GLN A 362 14.73 -23.96 1.36
CA GLN A 362 13.68 -24.21 2.35
C GLN A 362 12.93 -22.92 2.67
N VAL A 363 13.63 -21.82 2.95
CA VAL A 363 13.03 -20.50 3.22
C VAL A 363 12.18 -20.06 2.03
N MET A 364 12.71 -20.19 0.80
CA MET A 364 11.97 -19.86 -0.43
C MET A 364 10.69 -20.70 -0.59
N ALA A 365 10.74 -22.00 -0.31
CA ALA A 365 9.58 -22.88 -0.42
C ALA A 365 8.48 -22.51 0.60
N LEU A 366 8.86 -22.24 1.85
CA LEU A 366 7.92 -21.82 2.89
C LEU A 366 7.36 -20.42 2.63
N GLN A 367 8.20 -19.50 2.16
CA GLN A 367 7.76 -18.17 1.72
C GLN A 367 6.79 -18.25 0.54
N ALA A 368 6.95 -19.23 -0.37
CA ALA A 368 5.97 -19.46 -1.44
C ALA A 368 4.59 -19.79 -0.87
N VAL A 369 4.48 -20.74 0.05
CA VAL A 369 3.21 -21.13 0.69
C VAL A 369 2.55 -19.93 1.34
N ARG A 370 3.32 -19.16 2.13
CA ARG A 370 2.85 -17.95 2.80
C ARG A 370 2.38 -16.89 1.80
N ALA A 371 3.15 -16.66 0.75
CA ALA A 371 2.87 -15.66 -0.25
C ALA A 371 1.64 -16.00 -1.11
N PHE A 372 1.40 -17.28 -1.41
CA PHE A 372 0.15 -17.73 -2.05
C PHE A 372 -1.07 -17.37 -1.20
N GLY A 373 -0.99 -17.60 0.13
CA GLY A 373 -2.03 -17.19 1.06
C GLY A 373 -2.31 -15.69 1.02
N ILE A 374 -1.27 -14.87 1.18
CA ILE A 374 -1.39 -13.40 1.18
C ILE A 374 -2.00 -12.87 -0.12
N SER A 375 -1.45 -13.30 -1.26
CA SER A 375 -1.83 -12.79 -2.57
C SER A 375 -3.26 -13.14 -2.96
N SER A 376 -3.81 -14.21 -2.40
CA SER A 376 -5.21 -14.60 -2.62
C SER A 376 -6.19 -13.84 -1.73
N LEU A 377 -5.77 -13.12 -0.68
CA LEU A 377 -6.65 -12.52 0.32
C LEU A 377 -7.01 -11.05 0.09
N VAL A 378 -6.09 -10.27 -0.49
CA VAL A 378 -6.28 -8.81 -0.65
C VAL A 378 -7.56 -8.49 -1.42
N VAL A 379 -7.80 -9.21 -2.51
CA VAL A 379 -8.96 -8.99 -3.40
C VAL A 379 -10.28 -9.37 -2.73
N PRO A 380 -10.45 -10.62 -2.23
CA PRO A 380 -11.74 -11.02 -1.68
C PRO A 380 -12.12 -10.23 -0.41
N TYR A 381 -11.18 -9.90 0.48
CA TYR A 381 -11.49 -9.06 1.63
C TYR A 381 -11.95 -7.65 1.21
N THR A 382 -11.26 -7.03 0.24
CA THR A 382 -11.63 -5.70 -0.24
C THR A 382 -12.98 -5.71 -0.96
N THR A 383 -13.25 -6.71 -1.81
CA THR A 383 -14.51 -6.82 -2.55
C THR A 383 -15.68 -7.16 -1.62
N TRP A 384 -15.45 -8.05 -0.66
CA TRP A 384 -16.45 -8.42 0.34
C TRP A 384 -16.83 -7.23 1.23
N SER A 385 -15.85 -6.45 1.69
CA SER A 385 -16.09 -5.30 2.57
C SER A 385 -16.97 -4.21 1.95
N VAL A 386 -16.96 -4.03 0.63
CA VAL A 386 -17.73 -2.98 -0.06
C VAL A 386 -18.98 -3.48 -0.75
N ARG A 387 -19.23 -4.82 -0.78
CA ARG A 387 -20.31 -5.43 -1.56
C ARG A 387 -21.70 -4.92 -1.22
N GLY A 388 -21.96 -4.65 0.06
CA GLY A 388 -23.27 -4.17 0.57
C GLY A 388 -23.42 -2.65 0.63
N LEU A 389 -22.40 -1.87 0.25
CA LEU A 389 -22.43 -0.43 0.39
C LEU A 389 -23.13 0.27 -0.78
N PRO A 390 -23.86 1.37 -0.52
CA PRO A 390 -24.36 2.26 -1.56
C PRO A 390 -23.21 2.79 -2.43
N ARG A 391 -23.44 2.93 -3.73
CA ARG A 391 -22.41 3.44 -4.66
C ARG A 391 -21.84 4.80 -4.28
N ALA A 392 -22.63 5.64 -3.62
CA ALA A 392 -22.21 6.95 -3.13
C ALA A 392 -21.15 6.86 -2.03
N GLU A 393 -21.13 5.80 -1.23
CA GLU A 393 -20.23 5.60 -0.10
C GLU A 393 -18.94 4.85 -0.48
N VAL A 394 -18.85 4.29 -1.69
CA VAL A 394 -17.71 3.46 -2.12
C VAL A 394 -16.40 4.23 -2.13
N ALA A 395 -16.42 5.51 -2.52
CA ALA A 395 -15.21 6.34 -2.53
C ALA A 395 -14.70 6.58 -1.11
N ASP A 396 -15.59 6.85 -0.17
CA ASP A 396 -15.27 7.02 1.25
C ASP A 396 -14.76 5.71 1.85
N ALA A 397 -15.45 4.59 1.62
CA ALA A 397 -15.06 3.26 2.06
C ALA A 397 -13.65 2.88 1.56
N THR A 398 -13.38 3.11 0.28
CA THR A 398 -12.08 2.82 -0.33
C THR A 398 -10.97 3.67 0.28
N SER A 399 -11.21 4.95 0.48
CA SER A 399 -10.27 5.89 1.11
C SER A 399 -9.95 5.49 2.55
N ILE A 400 -10.98 5.16 3.35
CA ILE A 400 -10.85 4.69 4.74
C ILE A 400 -10.04 3.39 4.79
N SER A 401 -10.40 2.38 3.98
CA SER A 401 -9.73 1.09 3.99
C SER A 401 -8.26 1.20 3.58
N ASN A 402 -7.93 2.03 2.58
CA ASN A 402 -6.54 2.26 2.18
C ASN A 402 -5.73 3.01 3.23
N ALA A 403 -6.30 4.03 3.89
CA ALA A 403 -5.64 4.74 4.99
C ALA A 403 -5.38 3.82 6.19
N ALA A 404 -6.38 3.03 6.60
CA ALA A 404 -6.27 2.07 7.69
C ALA A 404 -5.18 1.01 7.39
N ARG A 405 -5.16 0.49 6.17
CA ARG A 405 -4.15 -0.45 5.68
C ARG A 405 -2.74 0.14 5.75
N GLN A 406 -2.55 1.41 5.36
CA GLN A 406 -1.25 2.07 5.38
C GLN A 406 -0.72 2.25 6.82
N ILE A 407 -1.59 2.65 7.75
CA ILE A 407 -1.23 2.74 9.17
C ILE A 407 -0.89 1.36 9.73
N ALA A 408 -1.72 0.35 9.44
CA ALA A 408 -1.49 -1.01 9.92
C ALA A 408 -0.17 -1.60 9.38
N ALA A 409 0.16 -1.36 8.11
CA ALA A 409 1.44 -1.73 7.51
C ALA A 409 2.63 -1.08 8.24
N ALA A 410 2.53 0.21 8.57
CA ALA A 410 3.56 0.93 9.31
C ALA A 410 3.71 0.37 10.74
N ILE A 411 2.60 0.14 11.45
CA ILE A 411 2.60 -0.47 12.79
C ILE A 411 3.26 -1.85 12.75
N GLY A 412 2.86 -2.71 11.81
CA GLY A 412 3.41 -4.06 11.67
C GLY A 412 4.91 -4.06 11.42
N THR A 413 5.37 -3.22 10.50
CA THR A 413 6.80 -3.07 10.20
C THR A 413 7.59 -2.61 11.42
N SER A 414 7.13 -1.56 12.10
CA SER A 414 7.83 -1.02 13.27
C SER A 414 7.85 -2.00 14.44
N ALA A 415 6.73 -2.67 14.70
CA ALA A 415 6.65 -3.68 15.76
C ALA A 415 7.60 -4.87 15.50
N MET A 416 7.65 -5.36 14.27
CA MET A 416 8.53 -6.48 13.91
C MET A 416 10.01 -6.10 13.96
N VAL A 417 10.36 -4.89 13.50
CA VAL A 417 11.76 -4.39 13.59
C VAL A 417 12.19 -4.25 15.05
N LEU A 418 11.32 -3.74 15.91
CA LEU A 418 11.61 -3.65 17.35
C LEU A 418 11.80 -5.02 18.01
N LEU A 419 10.96 -5.99 17.66
CA LEU A 419 11.09 -7.37 18.16
C LEU A 419 12.40 -8.01 17.67
N MET A 420 12.79 -7.80 16.40
CA MET A 420 14.04 -8.31 15.86
C MET A 420 15.28 -7.82 16.62
N ALA A 421 15.26 -6.58 17.07
CA ALA A 421 16.33 -6.02 17.89
C ALA A 421 16.39 -6.68 19.29
N GLY A 422 15.34 -7.40 19.73
CA GLY A 422 15.32 -8.19 20.97
C GLY A 422 15.70 -7.41 22.23
N GLY A 423 15.52 -6.07 22.22
CA GLY A 423 15.99 -5.19 23.30
C GLY A 423 17.48 -4.88 23.29
N ALA A 424 18.24 -5.33 22.29
CA ALA A 424 19.62 -4.97 22.12
C ALA A 424 19.79 -3.46 21.88
N THR A 425 20.60 -2.82 22.71
CA THR A 425 20.82 -1.36 22.67
C THR A 425 21.62 -0.91 21.45
N ASP A 426 22.31 -1.84 20.80
CA ASP A 426 23.15 -1.63 19.61
C ASP A 426 22.39 -1.83 18.28
N GLY A 427 21.10 -2.20 18.34
CA GLY A 427 20.29 -2.47 17.15
C GLY A 427 20.69 -3.75 16.39
N SER A 428 21.41 -4.67 17.04
CA SER A 428 21.77 -5.97 16.44
C SER A 428 20.53 -6.84 16.28
N VAL A 429 20.47 -7.58 15.18
CA VAL A 429 19.42 -8.59 14.93
C VAL A 429 19.74 -9.84 15.74
N THR A 430 18.77 -10.31 16.52
CA THR A 430 18.92 -11.53 17.33
C THR A 430 18.01 -12.65 16.84
N ALA A 431 18.45 -13.90 16.95
CA ALA A 431 17.64 -15.08 16.57
C ALA A 431 16.30 -15.09 17.30
N ALA A 432 16.33 -14.92 18.63
CA ALA A 432 15.10 -14.85 19.44
C ALA A 432 14.18 -13.67 19.02
N GLY A 433 14.76 -12.54 18.59
CA GLY A 433 14.00 -11.40 18.11
C GLY A 433 13.31 -11.68 16.77
N VAL A 434 13.98 -12.38 15.86
CA VAL A 434 13.38 -12.82 14.59
C VAL A 434 12.22 -13.77 14.84
N ASP A 435 12.40 -14.78 15.71
CA ASP A 435 11.34 -15.73 16.06
C ASP A 435 10.17 -15.01 16.77
N ALA A 436 10.44 -14.01 17.63
CA ALA A 436 9.41 -13.17 18.23
C ALA A 436 8.63 -12.34 17.19
N ALA A 437 9.30 -11.80 16.16
CA ALA A 437 8.65 -11.09 15.07
C ALA A 437 7.76 -12.04 14.24
N MET A 438 8.22 -13.27 13.98
CA MET A 438 7.40 -14.31 13.33
C MET A 438 6.22 -14.76 14.20
N ALA A 439 6.39 -14.86 15.52
CA ALA A 439 5.30 -15.14 16.45
C ALA A 439 4.24 -14.04 16.44
N LEU A 440 4.63 -12.76 16.39
CA LEU A 440 3.68 -11.65 16.21
C LEU A 440 2.91 -11.81 14.89
N SER A 441 3.61 -12.10 13.78
CA SER A 441 2.94 -12.36 12.49
C SER A 441 1.95 -13.51 12.60
N LEU A 442 2.30 -14.59 13.32
CA LEU A 442 1.41 -15.73 13.56
C LEU A 442 0.16 -15.32 14.35
N VAL A 443 0.30 -14.56 15.43
CA VAL A 443 -0.85 -14.09 16.20
C VAL A 443 -1.81 -13.28 15.32
N LEU A 444 -1.28 -12.38 14.50
CA LEU A 444 -2.07 -11.56 13.58
C LEU A 444 -2.79 -12.41 12.52
N THR A 445 -2.10 -13.39 11.93
CA THR A 445 -2.69 -14.27 10.91
C THR A 445 -3.72 -15.23 11.48
N VAL A 446 -3.50 -15.76 12.69
CA VAL A 446 -4.48 -16.60 13.42
C VAL A 446 -5.73 -15.77 13.75
N ALA A 447 -5.57 -14.56 14.32
CA ALA A 447 -6.69 -13.68 14.61
C ALA A 447 -7.52 -13.38 13.35
N MET A 448 -6.84 -13.04 12.24
CA MET A 448 -7.49 -12.81 10.95
C MET A 448 -8.21 -14.07 10.43
N THR A 449 -7.60 -15.24 10.55
CA THR A 449 -8.20 -16.53 10.13
C THR A 449 -9.45 -16.84 10.94
N LEU A 450 -9.40 -16.69 12.26
CA LEU A 450 -10.56 -16.86 13.14
C LEU A 450 -11.70 -15.91 12.76
N LEU A 451 -11.39 -14.62 12.55
CA LEU A 451 -12.38 -13.65 12.08
C LEU A 451 -12.98 -14.06 10.73
N THR A 452 -12.16 -14.59 9.82
CA THR A 452 -12.62 -15.08 8.51
C THR A 452 -13.61 -16.23 8.66
N PHE A 453 -13.30 -17.25 9.46
CA PHE A 453 -14.21 -18.39 9.67
C PHE A 453 -15.54 -17.98 10.28
N VAL A 454 -15.52 -17.04 11.23
CA VAL A 454 -16.73 -16.64 11.98
C VAL A 454 -17.60 -15.65 11.19
N PHE A 455 -17.00 -14.68 10.51
CA PHE A 455 -17.73 -13.52 10.00
C PHE A 455 -17.85 -13.44 8.48
N VAL A 456 -16.93 -14.02 7.70
CA VAL A 456 -17.07 -14.01 6.25
C VAL A 456 -18.11 -15.05 5.85
N LYS A 457 -19.31 -14.56 5.55
CA LYS A 457 -20.44 -15.35 5.03
C LYS A 457 -20.67 -14.99 3.55
N GLU A 458 -21.33 -15.87 2.83
CA GLU A 458 -21.70 -15.66 1.41
C GLU A 458 -22.72 -14.53 1.23
#